data_6ab73fcc164e7bcd7701c5a69e1a5166
#
_entry.id   6ab73fcc164e7bcd7701c5a69e1a5166
#
_cell.length_a   1.000
_cell.length_b   1.000
_cell.length_c   1.000
_cell.angle_alpha   90.00
_cell.angle_beta   90.00
_cell.angle_gamma   90.00
#
_symmetry.space_group_name_H-M   'P 1'
#
loop_
_entity.id
_entity.type
_entity.pdbx_description
1 polymer ?
#
loop_
_entity_poly.entity_id
_entity_poly.type
_entity_poly.pdbx_seq_one_letter_code
_entity_poly.pdbx_strand_id
1 'polypeptide(L)'
;MAEYFTGTYAGVKKPTPNSEEGVHRYVASQKLSFQLEPTDKGGVSQTVYNKRALNELPYHFINSNQFDMLKTECLCNYEWLLAKLCGCGIRNIFDDFYLAISIEPKDKDLNILLETFQLSRAVLEKDPQQLGSQLSGRLRSLIMKVSHCLSQNA
;
A
#
# COMPACT_ATOMS: atom_id res chain seq x y z
N MET A 1 14.40 -4.60 7.15
CA MET A 1 14.06 -4.20 5.75
C MET A 1 12.82 -3.32 5.68
N ALA A 2 11.70 -3.66 6.35
CA ALA A 2 10.51 -2.79 6.38
C ALA A 2 10.87 -1.35 6.79
N GLU A 3 11.61 -1.17 7.87
CA GLU A 3 12.11 0.12 8.36
C GLU A 3 12.94 0.92 7.33
N TYR A 4 13.58 0.25 6.38
CA TYR A 4 14.28 0.90 5.28
C TYR A 4 13.31 1.59 4.33
N PHE A 5 12.21 0.92 3.97
CA PHE A 5 11.20 1.46 3.07
C PHE A 5 10.34 2.54 3.73
N THR A 6 10.07 2.43 5.03
CA THR A 6 9.31 3.44 5.79
C THR A 6 10.12 4.68 6.14
N GLY A 7 11.44 4.67 5.86
CA GLY A 7 12.31 5.81 6.14
C GLY A 7 12.64 6.00 7.62
N THR A 8 12.41 4.99 8.47
CA THR A 8 12.69 5.05 9.92
C THR A 8 14.12 5.49 10.23
N TYR A 9 15.05 5.17 9.35
CA TYR A 9 16.48 5.55 9.49
C TYR A 9 16.87 6.82 8.72
N ALA A 10 15.92 7.55 8.16
CA ALA A 10 16.20 8.82 7.51
C ALA A 10 16.73 9.82 8.55
N GLY A 11 17.95 10.32 8.35
CA GLY A 11 18.60 11.25 9.27
C GLY A 11 19.26 10.63 10.51
N VAL A 12 19.21 9.31 10.70
CA VAL A 12 19.88 8.63 11.82
C VAL A 12 21.27 8.16 11.41
N LYS A 13 22.29 8.46 12.24
CA LYS A 13 23.66 7.95 12.03
C LYS A 13 23.72 6.44 12.28
N LYS A 14 24.32 5.71 11.35
CA LYS A 14 24.62 4.27 11.54
C LYS A 14 25.85 4.15 12.43
N PRO A 15 25.77 3.44 13.58
CA PRO A 15 26.99 3.10 14.33
C PRO A 15 27.89 2.23 13.44
N THR A 16 29.13 2.62 13.31
CA THR A 16 30.18 1.82 12.65
C THR A 16 31.05 1.17 13.72
N PRO A 17 31.52 -0.09 13.54
CA PRO A 17 32.26 -0.80 14.56
C PRO A 17 33.58 -0.12 15.01
N ASN A 18 34.08 0.82 14.20
CA ASN A 18 35.41 1.43 14.38
C ASN A 18 35.42 2.95 14.55
N SER A 19 34.24 3.61 14.69
CA SER A 19 34.17 5.06 14.90
C SER A 19 33.02 5.45 15.80
N GLU A 20 33.28 6.27 16.82
CA GLU A 20 32.25 6.87 17.67
C GLU A 20 31.38 7.87 16.89
N GLU A 21 31.87 8.36 15.77
CA GLU A 21 31.16 9.24 14.85
C GLU A 21 30.46 8.43 13.75
N GLY A 22 29.32 7.82 14.01
CA GLY A 22 28.60 7.04 13.01
C GLY A 22 28.45 7.77 11.66
N VAL A 23 28.51 7.01 10.55
CA VAL A 23 28.29 7.50 9.19
C VAL A 23 26.83 7.89 9.00
N HIS A 24 26.58 9.09 8.48
CA HIS A 24 25.22 9.51 8.11
C HIS A 24 24.62 8.55 7.09
N ARG A 25 23.53 7.91 7.43
CA ARG A 25 22.72 7.19 6.45
C ARG A 25 21.89 8.21 5.69
N TYR A 26 22.32 8.53 4.49
CA TYR A 26 21.45 9.19 3.52
C TYR A 26 20.49 8.16 2.94
N VAL A 27 19.62 7.61 3.76
CA VAL A 27 18.48 6.88 3.25
C VAL A 27 17.48 7.94 2.85
N ALA A 28 17.47 8.31 1.59
CA ALA A 28 16.40 9.13 1.05
C ALA A 28 15.07 8.47 1.40
N SER A 29 14.09 9.25 1.84
CA SER A 29 12.74 8.74 2.04
C SER A 29 12.33 7.98 0.78
N GLN A 30 11.95 6.71 0.93
CA GLN A 30 11.55 5.86 -0.19
C GLN A 30 10.17 6.31 -0.68
N LYS A 31 10.14 7.36 -1.51
CA LYS A 31 8.90 7.84 -2.10
C LYS A 31 8.27 6.72 -2.93
N LEU A 32 6.97 6.61 -2.85
CA LEU A 32 6.20 5.63 -3.63
C LEU A 32 6.15 5.98 -5.11
N SER A 33 6.26 7.27 -5.44
CA SER A 33 6.29 7.76 -6.83
C SER A 33 7.23 8.95 -6.98
N PHE A 34 7.74 9.14 -8.18
CA PHE A 34 8.61 10.22 -8.60
C PHE A 34 8.03 10.86 -9.85
N GLN A 35 8.06 12.19 -9.91
CA GLN A 35 7.77 12.95 -11.13
C GLN A 35 9.08 13.10 -11.92
N LEU A 36 9.10 12.62 -13.16
CA LEU A 36 10.18 12.91 -14.10
C LEU A 36 9.79 14.14 -14.90
N GLU A 37 10.58 15.19 -14.76
CA GLU A 37 10.44 16.36 -15.61
C GLU A 37 10.76 16.01 -17.06
N PRO A 38 10.00 16.55 -18.02
CA PRO A 38 10.27 16.29 -19.43
C PRO A 38 11.64 16.83 -19.84
N THR A 39 12.42 16.03 -20.53
CA THR A 39 13.76 16.38 -21.03
C THR A 39 13.71 17.40 -22.17
N ASP A 40 12.57 17.54 -22.84
CA ASP A 40 12.38 18.46 -23.97
C ASP A 40 11.20 19.42 -23.74
N LYS A 41 11.29 20.64 -24.32
CA LYS A 41 10.25 21.68 -24.26
C LYS A 41 8.96 21.26 -24.99
N GLY A 42 8.18 20.38 -24.39
CA GLY A 42 6.92 19.89 -24.94
C GLY A 42 6.58 18.46 -24.49
N GLY A 43 7.45 17.85 -23.69
CA GLY A 43 7.21 16.54 -23.09
C GLY A 43 6.17 16.60 -21.95
N VAL A 44 5.44 15.51 -21.75
CA VAL A 44 4.52 15.33 -20.63
C VAL A 44 5.31 14.81 -19.43
N SER A 45 5.10 15.37 -18.24
CA SER A 45 5.68 14.83 -17.00
C SER A 45 5.19 13.40 -16.79
N GLN A 46 6.11 12.47 -16.55
CA GLN A 46 5.79 11.07 -16.34
C GLN A 46 5.95 10.70 -14.85
N THR A 47 4.91 10.10 -14.27
CA THR A 47 5.00 9.53 -12.93
C THR A 47 5.60 8.14 -12.99
N VAL A 48 6.72 7.93 -12.29
CA VAL A 48 7.38 6.63 -12.13
C VAL A 48 7.16 6.13 -10.71
N TYR A 49 6.76 4.87 -10.57
CA TYR A 49 6.45 4.24 -9.30
C TYR A 49 7.63 3.39 -8.79
N ASN A 50 7.89 3.45 -7.48
CA ASN A 50 8.88 2.62 -6.80
C ASN A 50 8.34 1.19 -6.63
N LYS A 51 8.36 0.42 -7.73
CA LYS A 51 7.83 -0.95 -7.75
C LYS A 51 8.48 -1.86 -6.71
N ARG A 52 9.75 -1.62 -6.39
CA ARG A 52 10.46 -2.39 -5.37
C ARG A 52 9.86 -2.16 -3.99
N ALA A 53 9.71 -0.91 -3.57
CA ALA A 53 9.09 -0.59 -2.29
C ALA A 53 7.65 -1.14 -2.23
N LEU A 54 6.86 -0.96 -3.30
CA LEU A 54 5.48 -1.42 -3.40
C LEU A 54 5.33 -2.94 -3.30
N ASN A 55 6.27 -3.72 -3.81
CA ASN A 55 6.19 -5.18 -3.78
C ASN A 55 6.85 -5.81 -2.55
N GLU A 56 7.98 -5.24 -2.09
CA GLU A 56 8.75 -5.85 -1.01
C GLU A 56 8.24 -5.45 0.39
N LEU A 57 7.66 -4.25 0.54
CA LEU A 57 7.26 -3.75 1.86
C LEU A 57 6.21 -4.65 2.57
N PRO A 58 5.11 -5.09 1.91
CA PRO A 58 4.15 -5.99 2.53
C PRO A 58 4.78 -7.31 3.00
N TYR A 59 5.63 -7.90 2.16
CA TYR A 59 6.37 -9.12 2.48
C TYR A 59 7.27 -8.94 3.71
N HIS A 60 7.96 -7.80 3.83
CA HIS A 60 8.83 -7.53 4.97
C HIS A 60 8.06 -7.31 6.27
N PHE A 61 6.90 -6.64 6.23
CA PHE A 61 6.04 -6.51 7.40
C PHE A 61 5.55 -7.87 7.90
N ILE A 62 5.14 -8.74 6.98
CA ILE A 62 4.69 -10.10 7.31
C ILE A 62 5.83 -10.90 7.97
N ASN A 63 7.00 -10.93 7.35
CA ASN A 63 8.13 -11.71 7.88
C ASN A 63 8.72 -11.15 9.18
N SER A 64 8.47 -9.88 9.49
CA SER A 64 8.85 -9.25 10.77
C SER A 64 7.74 -9.31 11.82
N ASN A 65 6.63 -9.98 11.54
CA ASN A 65 5.45 -10.09 12.39
C ASN A 65 4.85 -8.73 12.79
N GLN A 66 4.91 -7.76 11.86
CA GLN A 66 4.41 -6.40 12.02
C GLN A 66 3.08 -6.23 11.28
N PHE A 67 2.08 -7.02 11.65
CA PHE A 67 0.79 -7.06 10.94
C PHE A 67 0.03 -5.72 11.01
N ASP A 68 0.05 -5.05 12.17
CA ASP A 68 -0.59 -3.74 12.32
C ASP A 68 0.02 -2.70 11.38
N MET A 69 1.35 -2.72 11.20
CA MET A 69 2.05 -1.84 10.26
C MET A 69 1.70 -2.19 8.81
N LEU A 70 1.59 -3.48 8.47
CA LEU A 70 1.11 -3.90 7.15
C LEU A 70 -0.28 -3.33 6.86
N LYS A 71 -1.18 -3.42 7.84
CA LYS A 71 -2.56 -2.94 7.71
C LYS A 71 -2.59 -1.42 7.55
N THR A 72 -1.92 -0.66 8.42
CA THR A 72 -1.98 0.80 8.47
C THR A 72 -1.16 1.48 7.36
N GLU A 73 0.02 0.98 7.06
CA GLU A 73 0.94 1.61 6.10
C GLU A 73 0.69 1.17 4.64
N CYS A 74 0.09 -0.01 4.45
CA CYS A 74 -0.12 -0.57 3.12
C CYS A 74 -1.60 -0.79 2.81
N LEU A 75 -2.23 -1.80 3.42
CA LEU A 75 -3.51 -2.34 2.96
C LEU A 75 -4.71 -1.42 3.24
N CYS A 76 -4.64 -0.57 4.26
CA CYS A 76 -5.63 0.46 4.59
C CYS A 76 -5.16 1.88 4.25
N ASN A 77 -4.03 2.03 3.56
CA ASN A 77 -3.49 3.32 3.14
C ASN A 77 -3.85 3.60 1.69
N TYR A 78 -4.66 4.64 1.45
CA TYR A 78 -5.15 5.00 0.13
C TYR A 78 -4.01 5.35 -0.85
N GLU A 79 -3.02 6.14 -0.38
CA GLU A 79 -1.91 6.57 -1.24
C GLU A 79 -1.05 5.37 -1.68
N TRP A 80 -0.81 4.44 -0.75
CA TRP A 80 -0.08 3.22 -1.06
C TRP A 80 -0.85 2.33 -2.04
N LEU A 81 -2.16 2.13 -1.81
CA LEU A 81 -3.03 1.34 -2.69
C LEU A 81 -3.10 1.93 -4.11
N LEU A 82 -3.23 3.25 -4.22
CA LEU A 82 -3.24 3.93 -5.52
C LEU A 82 -1.90 3.81 -6.24
N ALA A 83 -0.78 4.03 -5.52
CA ALA A 83 0.55 3.89 -6.09
C ALA A 83 0.82 2.45 -6.55
N LYS A 84 0.41 1.44 -5.76
CA LYS A 84 0.54 0.03 -6.14
C LYS A 84 -0.35 -0.34 -7.32
N LEU A 85 -1.57 0.15 -7.35
CA LEU A 85 -2.50 -0.07 -8.47
C LEU A 85 -1.93 0.49 -9.77
N CYS A 86 -1.44 1.74 -9.75
CA CYS A 86 -0.84 2.38 -10.92
C CYS A 86 0.52 1.76 -11.31
N GLY A 87 1.36 1.42 -10.35
CA GLY A 87 2.73 0.95 -10.59
C GLY A 87 2.86 -0.54 -10.85
N CYS A 88 2.05 -1.36 -10.18
CA CYS A 88 2.15 -2.83 -10.17
C CYS A 88 0.90 -3.53 -10.71
N GLY A 89 -0.25 -2.84 -10.72
CA GLY A 89 -1.53 -3.36 -11.17
C GLY A 89 -2.33 -4.08 -10.07
N ILE A 90 -3.62 -4.30 -10.35
CA ILE A 90 -4.58 -4.79 -9.36
C ILE A 90 -4.30 -6.22 -8.88
N ARG A 91 -3.68 -7.05 -9.71
CA ARG A 91 -3.34 -8.44 -9.37
C ARG A 91 -2.38 -8.50 -8.17
N ASN A 92 -1.37 -7.62 -8.13
CA ASN A 92 -0.44 -7.52 -7.02
C ASN A 92 -1.10 -7.05 -5.71
N ILE A 93 -2.18 -6.27 -5.81
CA ILE A 93 -3.00 -5.89 -4.65
C ILE A 93 -3.73 -7.12 -4.09
N PHE A 94 -4.32 -7.94 -4.95
CA PHE A 94 -4.96 -9.19 -4.51
C PHE A 94 -3.99 -10.13 -3.82
N ASP A 95 -2.79 -10.29 -4.36
CA ASP A 95 -1.78 -11.17 -3.77
C ASP A 95 -1.41 -10.73 -2.35
N ASP A 96 -1.27 -9.42 -2.09
CA ASP A 96 -1.01 -8.89 -0.76
C ASP A 96 -2.19 -9.11 0.21
N PHE A 97 -3.44 -8.87 -0.25
CA PHE A 97 -4.63 -9.13 0.57
C PHE A 97 -4.78 -10.61 0.89
N TYR A 98 -4.59 -11.52 -0.07
CA TYR A 98 -4.66 -12.95 0.17
C TYR A 98 -3.60 -13.41 1.16
N LEU A 99 -2.38 -12.88 1.06
CA LEU A 99 -1.31 -13.18 1.99
C LEU A 99 -1.65 -12.67 3.40
N ALA A 100 -2.14 -11.46 3.55
CA ALA A 100 -2.55 -10.90 4.84
C ALA A 100 -3.71 -11.68 5.47
N ILE A 101 -4.74 -12.02 4.69
CA ILE A 101 -5.91 -12.77 5.16
C ILE A 101 -5.54 -14.22 5.51
N SER A 102 -4.51 -14.80 4.89
CA SER A 102 -4.02 -16.12 5.29
C SER A 102 -3.46 -16.15 6.71
N ILE A 103 -2.98 -15.01 7.21
CA ILE A 103 -2.44 -14.84 8.57
C ILE A 103 -3.57 -14.48 9.54
N GLU A 104 -4.41 -13.52 9.17
CA GLU A 104 -5.53 -13.02 9.98
C GLU A 104 -6.89 -13.19 9.25
N PRO A 105 -7.42 -14.43 9.15
CA PRO A 105 -8.63 -14.70 8.36
C PRO A 105 -9.90 -14.01 8.90
N LYS A 106 -9.89 -13.64 10.19
CA LYS A 106 -11.02 -13.01 10.87
C LYS A 106 -11.04 -11.49 10.80
N ASP A 107 -10.05 -10.88 10.19
CA ASP A 107 -10.00 -9.41 10.02
C ASP A 107 -11.11 -8.98 9.03
N LYS A 108 -12.14 -8.34 9.59
CA LYS A 108 -13.32 -7.90 8.83
C LYS A 108 -12.99 -6.79 7.83
N ASP A 109 -12.09 -5.89 8.20
CA ASP A 109 -11.75 -4.73 7.37
C ASP A 109 -11.02 -5.18 6.11
N LEU A 110 -10.06 -6.10 6.25
CA LEU A 110 -9.32 -6.64 5.10
C LEU A 110 -10.24 -7.46 4.18
N ASN A 111 -11.16 -8.24 4.74
CA ASN A 111 -12.13 -8.99 3.94
C ASN A 111 -13.08 -8.06 3.16
N ILE A 112 -13.58 -6.99 3.78
CA ILE A 112 -14.43 -5.98 3.13
C ILE A 112 -13.66 -5.25 2.03
N LEU A 113 -12.41 -4.87 2.28
CA LEU A 113 -11.56 -4.21 1.29
C LEU A 113 -11.29 -5.14 0.10
N LEU A 114 -10.92 -6.40 0.35
CA LEU A 114 -10.71 -7.39 -0.70
C LEU A 114 -11.96 -7.55 -1.58
N GLU A 115 -13.15 -7.73 -0.97
CA GLU A 115 -14.41 -7.82 -1.69
C GLU A 115 -14.65 -6.55 -2.55
N THR A 116 -14.37 -5.37 -1.99
CA THR A 116 -14.50 -4.10 -2.70
C THR A 116 -13.59 -4.07 -3.94
N PHE A 117 -12.32 -4.51 -3.82
CA PHE A 117 -11.39 -4.57 -4.94
C PHE A 117 -11.83 -5.61 -5.99
N GLN A 118 -12.32 -6.77 -5.56
CA GLN A 118 -12.82 -7.81 -6.46
C GLN A 118 -14.01 -7.29 -7.30
N LEU A 119 -14.97 -6.62 -6.65
CA LEU A 119 -16.12 -6.02 -7.34
C LEU A 119 -15.74 -4.84 -8.25
N SER A 120 -14.64 -4.17 -7.97
CA SER A 120 -14.17 -3.00 -8.74
C SER A 120 -13.14 -3.37 -9.81
N ARG A 121 -12.73 -4.62 -9.89
CA ARG A 121 -11.62 -5.10 -10.72
C ARG A 121 -11.67 -4.59 -12.16
N ALA A 122 -12.79 -4.82 -12.84
CA ALA A 122 -12.94 -4.48 -14.25
C ALA A 122 -12.82 -2.97 -14.55
N VAL A 123 -13.17 -2.13 -13.56
CA VAL A 123 -13.05 -0.67 -13.66
C VAL A 123 -11.62 -0.25 -13.38
N LEU A 124 -11.02 -0.77 -12.30
CA LEU A 124 -9.68 -0.40 -11.86
C LEU A 124 -8.56 -0.92 -12.77
N GLU A 125 -8.78 -2.01 -13.50
CA GLU A 125 -7.86 -2.47 -14.55
C GLU A 125 -7.79 -1.50 -15.74
N LYS A 126 -8.88 -0.77 -16.01
CA LYS A 126 -8.95 0.20 -17.10
C LYS A 126 -8.50 1.59 -16.67
N ASP A 127 -8.93 2.01 -15.49
CA ASP A 127 -8.65 3.34 -14.95
C ASP A 127 -8.38 3.29 -13.44
N PRO A 128 -7.10 3.19 -13.03
CA PRO A 128 -6.68 3.20 -11.63
C PRO A 128 -7.10 4.46 -10.86
N GLN A 129 -7.30 5.60 -11.54
CA GLN A 129 -7.67 6.86 -10.89
C GLN A 129 -9.09 6.82 -10.30
N GLN A 130 -9.91 5.87 -10.72
CA GLN A 130 -11.24 5.67 -10.15
C GLN A 130 -11.23 4.99 -8.77
N LEU A 131 -10.06 4.66 -8.21
CA LEU A 131 -9.96 3.97 -6.92
C LEU A 131 -10.79 4.67 -5.84
N GLY A 132 -10.67 5.99 -5.68
CA GLY A 132 -11.40 6.74 -4.66
C GLY A 132 -12.91 6.64 -4.79
N SER A 133 -13.45 6.76 -6.01
CA SER A 133 -14.88 6.64 -6.27
C SER A 133 -15.41 5.22 -6.05
N GLN A 134 -14.64 4.21 -6.47
CA GLN A 134 -15.00 2.81 -6.28
C GLN A 134 -15.00 2.42 -4.78
N LEU A 135 -13.96 2.82 -4.04
CA LEU A 135 -13.89 2.56 -2.60
C LEU A 135 -15.05 3.24 -1.86
N SER A 136 -15.26 4.55 -2.05
CA SER A 136 -16.31 5.28 -1.34
C SER A 136 -17.72 4.75 -1.67
N GLY A 137 -18.01 4.44 -2.92
CA GLY A 137 -19.32 3.94 -3.32
C GLY A 137 -19.60 2.53 -2.80
N ARG A 138 -18.63 1.62 -2.90
CA ARG A 138 -18.81 0.20 -2.54
C ARG A 138 -18.65 -0.08 -1.05
N LEU A 139 -17.68 0.55 -0.37
CA LEU A 139 -17.53 0.39 1.08
C LEU A 139 -18.78 0.84 1.82
N ARG A 140 -19.37 1.97 1.43
CA ARG A 140 -20.65 2.43 2.01
C ARG A 140 -21.76 1.38 1.84
N SER A 141 -21.89 0.80 0.66
CA SER A 141 -22.88 -0.24 0.37
C SER A 141 -22.66 -1.52 1.18
N LEU A 142 -21.42 -1.98 1.30
CA LEU A 142 -21.07 -3.19 2.06
C LEU A 142 -21.27 -3.01 3.57
N ILE A 143 -20.83 -1.88 4.12
CA ILE A 143 -21.04 -1.56 5.54
C ILE A 143 -22.52 -1.49 5.88
N MET A 144 -23.35 -0.88 5.02
CA MET A 144 -24.80 -0.83 5.23
C MET A 144 -25.45 -2.23 5.20
N LYS A 145 -25.02 -3.13 4.31
CA LYS A 145 -25.51 -4.51 4.26
C LYS A 145 -25.17 -5.27 5.54
N VAL A 146 -23.92 -5.14 6.01
CA VAL A 146 -23.46 -5.82 7.24
C VAL A 146 -24.24 -5.31 8.45
N SER A 147 -24.47 -4.01 8.60
CA SER A 147 -25.25 -3.45 9.70
C SER A 147 -26.73 -3.89 9.66
N HIS A 148 -27.32 -4.00 8.47
CA HIS A 148 -28.69 -4.49 8.30
C HIS A 148 -28.81 -5.97 8.70
N CYS A 149 -27.87 -6.82 8.29
CA CYS A 149 -27.85 -8.24 8.68
C CYS A 149 -27.70 -8.44 10.20
N LEU A 150 -26.91 -7.59 10.86
CA LEU A 150 -26.74 -7.65 12.31
C LEU A 150 -28.00 -7.21 13.07
N SER A 151 -28.77 -6.25 12.54
CA SER A 151 -30.02 -5.79 13.15
C SER A 151 -31.21 -6.76 12.97
N GLN A 152 -31.13 -7.69 12.02
CA GLN A 152 -32.17 -8.72 11.83
C GLN A 152 -31.95 -9.99 12.67
N ASN A 153 -30.76 -10.17 13.24
CA ASN A 153 -30.40 -11.33 14.05
C ASN A 153 -30.33 -11.01 15.56
N ALA A 154 -30.74 -9.82 15.97
CA ALA A 154 -30.89 -9.37 17.34
C ALA A 154 -32.37 -9.29 17.76
#